data_d5a3e834b6d5c6162f2f94a452c41e5d
#
_entry.id   d5a3e834b6d5c6162f2f94a452c41e5d
#
_cell.length_a   1.000
_cell.length_b   1.000
_cell.length_c   1.000
_cell.angle_alpha   90.00
_cell.angle_beta   90.00
_cell.angle_gamma   90.00
#
_symmetry.space_group_name_H-M   'P 1'
#
loop_
_entity.id
_entity.type
_entity.pdbx_description
1 polymer ?
#
loop_
_entity_poly.entity_id
_entity_poly.type
_entity_poly.pdbx_seq_one_letter_code
_entity_poly.pdbx_strand_id
1 'polypeptide(L)'
;MPEVSEMEKKLADLNEKYKGELKLMQDEYQKKYADFIQQQDSLTENIKLRRMQEIQDIQTRMDNFVQMGQQDVQKQQQDLLIPIQQKLQDAIKAVGDEKGYTYIIDPAALLYTGSNAVDATPFVRTKLGL
;
A
#
# COMPACT_ATOMS: atom_id res chain seq x y z
N MET A 1 -10.41 -10.79 -10.31
CA MET A 1 -9.97 -11.91 -9.43
C MET A 1 -10.36 -11.58 -8.00
N PRO A 2 -10.96 -12.53 -7.26
CA PRO A 2 -11.33 -12.30 -5.85
C PRO A 2 -10.13 -11.87 -4.99
N GLU A 3 -8.96 -12.41 -5.29
CA GLU A 3 -7.71 -12.10 -4.58
C GLU A 3 -7.29 -10.63 -4.74
N VAL A 4 -7.58 -10.02 -5.88
CA VAL A 4 -7.32 -8.58 -6.08
C VAL A 4 -8.20 -7.73 -5.18
N SER A 5 -9.50 -8.05 -5.11
CA SER A 5 -10.44 -7.36 -4.22
C SER A 5 -10.08 -7.54 -2.76
N GLU A 6 -9.64 -8.72 -2.37
CA GLU A 6 -9.16 -9.00 -1.01
C GLU A 6 -7.88 -8.22 -0.69
N MET A 7 -6.95 -8.15 -1.64
CA MET A 7 -5.73 -7.34 -1.51
C MET A 7 -6.07 -5.86 -1.30
N GLU A 8 -6.94 -5.30 -2.14
CA GLU A 8 -7.36 -3.91 -2.04
C GLU A 8 -7.97 -3.61 -0.68
N LYS A 9 -8.81 -4.51 -0.16
CA LYS A 9 -9.40 -4.40 1.16
C LYS A 9 -8.35 -4.43 2.27
N LYS A 10 -7.41 -5.36 2.21
CA LYS A 10 -6.31 -5.45 3.19
C LYS A 10 -5.46 -4.18 3.21
N LEU A 11 -5.15 -3.63 2.03
CA LEU A 11 -4.38 -2.38 1.93
C LEU A 11 -5.17 -1.17 2.43
N ALA A 12 -6.46 -1.09 2.14
CA ALA A 12 -7.33 -0.05 2.68
C ALA A 12 -7.42 -0.10 4.21
N ASP A 13 -7.57 -1.30 4.78
CA ASP A 13 -7.60 -1.49 6.23
C ASP A 13 -6.26 -1.10 6.88
N LEU A 14 -5.14 -1.43 6.25
CA LEU A 14 -3.81 -1.05 6.72
C LEU A 14 -3.63 0.47 6.69
N ASN A 15 -4.02 1.12 5.60
CA ASN A 15 -3.99 2.59 5.49
C ASN A 15 -4.83 3.27 6.56
N GLU A 16 -6.02 2.74 6.87
CA GLU A 16 -6.88 3.28 7.93
C GLU A 16 -6.25 3.13 9.32
N LYS A 17 -5.55 2.03 9.59
CA LYS A 17 -4.81 1.84 10.84
C LYS A 17 -3.69 2.88 10.99
N TYR A 18 -2.89 3.10 9.95
CA TYR A 18 -1.84 4.13 9.97
C TYR A 18 -2.41 5.53 10.15
N LYS A 19 -3.52 5.82 9.48
CA LYS A 19 -4.23 7.10 9.60
C LYS A 19 -4.73 7.35 11.02
N GLY A 20 -5.31 6.32 11.65
CA GLY A 20 -5.79 6.39 13.03
C GLY A 20 -4.66 6.65 14.03
N GLU A 21 -3.54 5.95 13.91
CA GLU A 21 -2.36 6.16 14.76
C GLU A 21 -1.74 7.53 14.55
N LEU A 22 -1.63 7.99 13.29
CA LEU A 22 -1.13 9.33 12.99
C LEU A 22 -2.02 10.41 13.63
N LYS A 23 -3.33 10.24 13.59
CA LYS A 23 -4.27 11.16 14.22
C LYS A 23 -4.05 11.25 15.74
N LEU A 24 -3.83 10.12 16.40
CA LEU A 24 -3.51 10.11 17.84
C LEU A 24 -2.23 10.88 18.14
N MET A 25 -1.21 10.73 17.31
CA MET A 25 0.04 11.47 17.45
C MET A 25 -0.14 12.98 17.22
N GLN A 26 -0.96 13.36 16.24
CA GLN A 26 -1.30 14.76 15.97
C GLN A 26 -2.08 15.37 17.14
N ASP A 27 -3.03 14.64 17.71
CA ASP A 27 -3.82 15.10 18.86
C ASP A 27 -2.90 15.30 20.09
N GLU A 28 -1.95 14.40 20.32
CA GLU A 28 -0.93 14.53 21.37
C GLU A 28 -0.06 15.78 21.15
N TYR A 29 0.40 15.99 19.93
CA TYR A 29 1.18 17.17 19.56
C TYR A 29 0.43 18.46 19.84
N GLN A 30 -0.83 18.56 19.37
CA GLN A 30 -1.66 19.75 19.56
C GLN A 30 -1.92 20.04 21.03
N LYS A 31 -2.21 18.99 21.81
CA LYS A 31 -2.43 19.13 23.26
C LYS A 31 -1.18 19.64 23.97
N LYS A 32 -0.03 19.04 23.71
CA LYS A 32 1.24 19.48 24.35
C LYS A 32 1.63 20.88 23.93
N TYR A 33 1.41 21.22 22.67
CA TYR A 33 1.66 22.57 22.18
C TYR A 33 0.75 23.61 22.85
N ALA A 34 -0.55 23.33 22.95
CA ALA A 34 -1.50 24.21 23.61
C ALA A 34 -1.20 24.37 25.09
N ASP A 35 -0.87 23.29 25.79
CA ASP A 35 -0.47 23.31 27.21
C ASP A 35 0.80 24.15 27.40
N PHE A 36 1.77 24.01 26.50
CA PHE A 36 3.00 24.81 26.54
C PHE A 36 2.72 26.30 26.40
N ILE A 37 1.92 26.70 25.41
CA ILE A 37 1.55 28.11 25.18
C ILE A 37 0.82 28.69 26.39
N GLN A 38 -0.07 27.93 27.01
CA GLN A 38 -0.82 28.35 28.18
C GLN A 38 0.04 28.53 29.42
N GLN A 39 1.07 27.67 29.59
CA GLN A 39 1.87 27.59 30.82
C GLN A 39 3.24 28.24 30.70
N GLN A 40 3.66 28.70 29.52
CA GLN A 40 5.05 29.14 29.27
C GLN A 40 5.53 30.21 30.23
N ASP A 41 4.66 31.15 30.64
CA ASP A 41 5.04 32.25 31.54
C ASP A 41 5.28 31.79 32.99
N SER A 42 4.74 30.65 33.38
CA SER A 42 4.88 30.06 34.70
C SER A 42 6.04 29.04 34.82
N LEU A 43 6.67 28.68 33.70
CA LEU A 43 7.73 27.68 33.63
C LEU A 43 9.11 28.34 33.77
N THR A 44 10.04 27.62 34.41
CA THR A 44 11.47 27.98 34.39
C THR A 44 12.04 27.80 32.98
N GLU A 45 13.16 28.47 32.68
CA GLU A 45 13.81 28.32 31.37
C GLU A 45 14.18 26.87 31.05
N ASN A 46 14.66 26.13 32.01
CA ASN A 46 15.01 24.72 31.85
C ASN A 46 13.78 23.85 31.54
N ILE A 47 12.68 24.11 32.22
CA ILE A 47 11.41 23.38 31.92
C ILE A 47 10.84 23.75 30.57
N LYS A 48 10.90 25.03 30.18
CA LYS A 48 10.49 25.47 28.83
C LYS A 48 11.27 24.71 27.74
N LEU A 49 12.59 24.66 27.88
CA LEU A 49 13.42 23.93 26.90
C LEU A 49 13.07 22.46 26.81
N ARG A 50 12.80 21.82 27.94
CA ARG A 50 12.36 20.41 27.97
C ARG A 50 11.01 20.23 27.30
N ARG A 51 10.05 21.12 27.54
CA ARG A 51 8.72 21.07 26.89
C ARG A 51 8.81 21.27 25.39
N MET A 52 9.61 22.21 24.95
CA MET A 52 9.86 22.45 23.53
C MET A 52 10.49 21.21 22.87
N GLN A 53 11.46 20.58 23.55
CA GLN A 53 12.09 19.35 23.05
C GLN A 53 11.08 18.19 22.94
N GLU A 54 10.22 18.00 23.93
CA GLU A 54 9.17 16.99 23.90
C GLU A 54 8.22 17.18 22.70
N ILE A 55 7.83 18.42 22.40
CA ILE A 55 6.97 18.77 21.26
C ILE A 55 7.69 18.46 19.94
N GLN A 56 8.96 18.85 19.84
CA GLN A 56 9.76 18.57 18.65
C GLN A 56 9.97 17.08 18.44
N ASP A 57 10.16 16.31 19.49
CA ASP A 57 10.29 14.85 19.44
C ASP A 57 9.02 14.17 18.91
N ILE A 58 7.84 14.68 19.28
CA ILE A 58 6.57 14.17 18.71
C ILE A 58 6.51 14.41 17.21
N GLN A 59 6.91 15.60 16.75
CA GLN A 59 6.92 15.91 15.32
C GLN A 59 7.88 15.00 14.55
N THR A 60 9.07 14.77 15.08
CA THR A 60 10.05 13.86 14.48
C THR A 60 9.49 12.43 14.42
N ARG A 61 8.84 11.97 15.48
CA ARG A 61 8.20 10.65 15.51
C ARG A 61 7.07 10.53 14.49
N MET A 62 6.27 11.59 14.31
CA MET A 62 5.22 11.61 13.28
C MET A 62 5.81 11.49 11.88
N ASP A 63 6.86 12.26 11.57
CA ASP A 63 7.52 12.21 10.26
C ASP A 63 8.09 10.82 9.97
N ASN A 64 8.76 10.22 10.94
CA ASN A 64 9.30 8.86 10.83
C ASN A 64 8.19 7.83 10.68
N PHE A 65 7.08 8.00 11.40
CA PHE A 65 5.93 7.10 11.33
C PHE A 65 5.27 7.12 9.95
N VAL A 66 5.12 8.31 9.35
CA VAL A 66 4.59 8.45 7.98
C VAL A 66 5.47 7.72 6.98
N GLN A 67 6.79 7.89 7.05
CA GLN A 67 7.73 7.20 6.18
C GLN A 67 7.67 5.68 6.35
N MET A 68 7.67 5.20 7.59
CA MET A 68 7.55 3.77 7.89
C MET A 68 6.22 3.20 7.36
N GLY A 69 5.13 3.94 7.54
CA GLY A 69 3.81 3.54 7.05
C GLY A 69 3.76 3.41 5.54
N GLN A 70 4.33 4.37 4.81
CA GLN A 70 4.42 4.32 3.34
C GLN A 70 5.24 3.13 2.86
N GLN A 71 6.38 2.86 3.49
CA GLN A 71 7.23 1.71 3.16
C GLN A 71 6.52 0.39 3.46
N ASP A 72 5.82 0.30 4.58
CA ASP A 72 5.07 -0.91 4.97
C ASP A 72 3.93 -1.19 3.99
N VAL A 73 3.16 -0.18 3.62
CA VAL A 73 2.08 -0.32 2.63
C VAL A 73 2.62 -0.78 1.29
N GLN A 74 3.72 -0.22 0.81
CA GLN A 74 4.36 -0.64 -0.44
C GLN A 74 4.84 -2.08 -0.37
N LYS A 75 5.47 -2.47 0.74
CA LYS A 75 5.93 -3.84 0.94
C LYS A 75 4.77 -4.83 0.98
N GLN A 76 3.72 -4.52 1.73
CA GLN A 76 2.51 -5.35 1.79
C GLN A 76 1.85 -5.49 0.43
N GLN A 77 1.80 -4.43 -0.36
CA GLN A 77 1.28 -4.47 -1.73
C GLN A 77 2.09 -5.42 -2.60
N GLN A 78 3.41 -5.33 -2.57
CA GLN A 78 4.29 -6.22 -3.32
C GLN A 78 4.11 -7.69 -2.89
N ASP A 79 4.11 -7.94 -1.58
CA ASP A 79 3.97 -9.28 -1.03
C ASP A 79 2.61 -9.91 -1.38
N LEU A 80 1.54 -9.11 -1.43
CA LEU A 80 0.21 -9.57 -1.81
C LEU A 80 0.04 -9.77 -3.33
N LEU A 81 0.82 -9.03 -4.15
CA LEU A 81 0.79 -9.17 -5.61
C LEU A 81 1.48 -10.44 -6.10
N ILE A 82 2.52 -10.92 -5.41
CA ILE A 82 3.30 -12.08 -5.84
C ILE A 82 2.43 -13.32 -6.07
N PRO A 83 1.59 -13.76 -5.11
CA PRO A 83 0.73 -14.93 -5.34
C PRO A 83 -0.31 -14.69 -6.44
N ILE A 84 -0.80 -13.48 -6.61
CA ILE A 84 -1.75 -13.11 -7.68
C ILE A 84 -1.08 -13.25 -9.05
N GLN A 85 0.12 -12.72 -9.21
CA GLN A 85 0.90 -12.83 -10.43
C GLN A 85 1.25 -14.29 -10.75
N GLN A 86 1.61 -15.07 -9.74
CA GLN A 86 1.90 -16.49 -9.90
C GLN A 86 0.66 -17.26 -10.38
N LYS A 87 -0.49 -17.01 -9.77
CA LYS A 87 -1.76 -17.63 -10.17
C LYS A 87 -2.12 -17.29 -11.61
N LEU A 88 -1.91 -16.03 -12.02
CA LEU A 88 -2.14 -15.60 -13.39
C LEU A 88 -1.20 -16.29 -14.37
N GLN A 89 0.09 -16.36 -14.06
CA GLN A 89 1.09 -17.05 -14.90
C GLN A 89 0.78 -18.53 -15.05
N ASP A 90 0.40 -19.20 -13.97
CA ASP A 90 0.03 -20.61 -13.99
C ASP A 90 -1.20 -20.85 -14.85
N ALA A 91 -2.20 -19.97 -14.79
CA ALA A 91 -3.39 -20.04 -15.63
C ALA A 91 -3.06 -19.82 -17.12
N ILE A 92 -2.21 -18.85 -17.44
CA ILE A 92 -1.75 -18.59 -18.83
C ILE A 92 -0.99 -19.80 -19.36
N LYS A 93 -0.10 -20.37 -18.57
CA LYS A 93 0.66 -21.57 -18.95
C LYS A 93 -0.27 -22.76 -19.18
N ALA A 94 -1.23 -22.99 -18.31
CA ALA A 94 -2.18 -24.07 -18.44
C ALA A 94 -3.02 -23.94 -19.72
N VAL A 95 -3.47 -22.74 -20.05
CA VAL A 95 -4.20 -22.47 -21.31
C VAL A 95 -3.31 -22.69 -22.53
N GLY A 96 -2.06 -22.25 -22.50
CA GLY A 96 -1.11 -22.51 -23.58
C GLY A 96 -0.90 -23.98 -23.82
N ASP A 97 -0.70 -24.76 -22.79
CA ASP A 97 -0.52 -26.24 -22.85
C ASP A 97 -1.80 -26.93 -23.40
N GLU A 98 -2.98 -26.58 -22.87
CA GLU A 98 -4.26 -27.19 -23.27
C GLU A 98 -4.66 -26.89 -24.72
N LYS A 99 -4.38 -25.65 -25.17
CA LYS A 99 -4.73 -25.19 -26.52
C LYS A 99 -3.64 -25.47 -27.56
N GLY A 100 -2.46 -25.90 -27.12
CA GLY A 100 -1.33 -26.15 -28.00
C GLY A 100 -0.73 -24.87 -28.61
N TYR A 101 -0.82 -23.75 -27.91
CA TYR A 101 -0.26 -22.49 -28.38
C TYR A 101 1.27 -22.49 -28.25
N THR A 102 1.94 -21.93 -29.26
CA THR A 102 3.39 -21.69 -29.19
C THR A 102 3.70 -20.52 -28.25
N TYR A 103 2.90 -19.45 -28.36
CA TYR A 103 3.05 -18.23 -27.55
C TYR A 103 1.69 -17.71 -27.12
N ILE A 104 1.64 -17.13 -25.90
CA ILE A 104 0.60 -16.21 -25.46
C ILE A 104 1.30 -14.91 -25.15
N ILE A 105 0.92 -13.83 -25.83
CA ILE A 105 1.64 -12.55 -25.81
C ILE A 105 0.67 -11.45 -25.39
N ASP A 106 1.15 -10.51 -24.59
CA ASP A 106 0.41 -9.28 -24.29
C ASP A 106 0.29 -8.42 -25.54
N PRO A 107 -0.92 -8.04 -25.98
CA PRO A 107 -1.13 -7.20 -27.16
C PRO A 107 -0.36 -5.87 -27.12
N ALA A 108 -0.13 -5.33 -25.94
CA ALA A 108 0.62 -4.10 -25.76
C ALA A 108 2.08 -4.19 -26.24
N ALA A 109 2.64 -5.41 -26.31
CA ALA A 109 3.98 -5.66 -26.82
C ALA A 109 4.04 -5.79 -28.35
N LEU A 110 2.90 -5.79 -29.04
CA LEU A 110 2.81 -5.99 -30.49
C LEU A 110 2.59 -4.67 -31.22
N LEU A 111 3.28 -4.49 -32.35
CA LEU A 111 3.06 -3.36 -33.25
C LEU A 111 1.79 -3.53 -34.12
N TYR A 112 1.39 -4.77 -34.34
CA TYR A 112 0.25 -5.12 -35.18
C TYR A 112 -0.33 -6.46 -34.78
N THR A 113 -1.67 -6.57 -34.82
CA THR A 113 -2.39 -7.82 -34.59
C THR A 113 -3.38 -8.06 -35.75
N GLY A 114 -3.19 -9.17 -36.47
CA GLY A 114 -4.08 -9.55 -37.57
C GLY A 114 -5.42 -10.13 -37.10
N SER A 115 -6.38 -10.19 -37.98
CA SER A 115 -7.73 -10.69 -37.70
C SER A 115 -7.78 -12.19 -37.37
N ASN A 116 -6.74 -12.95 -37.75
CA ASN A 116 -6.60 -14.38 -37.46
C ASN A 116 -5.92 -14.70 -36.11
N ALA A 117 -5.52 -13.67 -35.36
CA ALA A 117 -5.02 -13.86 -34.02
C ALA A 117 -6.13 -14.33 -33.08
N VAL A 118 -5.81 -15.27 -32.19
CA VAL A 118 -6.74 -15.81 -31.21
C VAL A 118 -6.60 -15.01 -29.91
N ASP A 119 -7.73 -14.52 -29.39
CA ASP A 119 -7.78 -13.93 -28.07
C ASP A 119 -7.88 -15.03 -27.01
N ALA A 120 -6.81 -15.23 -26.26
CA ALA A 120 -6.76 -16.22 -25.18
C ALA A 120 -7.40 -15.73 -23.87
N THR A 121 -7.76 -14.47 -23.76
CA THR A 121 -8.31 -13.86 -22.53
C THR A 121 -9.51 -14.62 -21.96
N PRO A 122 -10.54 -15.02 -22.75
CA PRO A 122 -11.67 -15.76 -22.21
C PRO A 122 -11.28 -17.11 -21.59
N PHE A 123 -10.31 -17.79 -22.18
CA PHE A 123 -9.83 -19.08 -21.67
C PHE A 123 -9.07 -18.93 -20.36
N VAL A 124 -8.22 -17.90 -20.26
CA VAL A 124 -7.49 -17.59 -19.04
C VAL A 124 -8.46 -17.18 -17.93
N ARG A 125 -9.46 -16.37 -18.23
CA ARG A 125 -10.51 -16.00 -17.26
C ARG A 125 -11.23 -17.23 -16.72
N THR A 126 -11.66 -18.13 -17.59
CA THR A 126 -12.29 -19.38 -17.19
C THR A 126 -11.37 -20.22 -16.29
N LYS A 127 -10.08 -20.28 -16.62
CA LYS A 127 -9.09 -21.02 -15.83
C LYS A 127 -8.90 -20.42 -14.43
N LEU A 128 -9.07 -19.10 -14.31
CA LEU A 128 -9.02 -18.37 -13.04
C LEU A 128 -10.33 -18.42 -12.26
N GLY A 129 -11.39 -18.99 -12.83
CA GLY A 129 -12.73 -19.02 -12.23
C GLY A 129 -13.48 -17.69 -12.30
N LEU A 130 -13.23 -16.88 -13.35
CA LEU A 130 -13.80 -15.55 -13.57
C LEU A 130 -14.83 -15.56 -14.68
#